data_f30db7a15099e3fcd91ab5fba521284a
#
_entry.id   f30db7a15099e3fcd91ab5fba521284a
#
_cell.length_a   1.000
_cell.length_b   1.000
_cell.length_c   1.000
_cell.angle_alpha   90.00
_cell.angle_beta   90.00
_cell.angle_gamma   90.00
#
_symmetry.space_group_name_H-M   'P 1'
#
loop_
_entity.id
_entity.type
_entity.pdbx_description
1 polymer ?
#
loop_
_entity_poly.entity_id
_entity_poly.type
_entity_poly.pdbx_seq_one_letter_code
_entity_poly.pdbx_strand_id
1 'polypeptide(L)'
;MLIRLLASSLLAFACSNSFAHEYTVGELQIAHPWSRALPPNAVTGAAYFVVHNQGKTEDRLLGAQTPRATKAEIHTMLQLGEVMKMQKLDSVGIPAGGEAKFAPGGNHLMLFGLQKPLVAGERFPLTLEFEKAGKVEVEVVIEASAPDEHAGH
;
A
#
# COMPACT_ATOMS: atom_id res chain seq x y z
N MET A 1 40.11 -51.12 -16.87
CA MET A 1 38.79 -50.50 -17.25
C MET A 1 38.40 -49.50 -16.18
N LEU A 2 38.65 -48.23 -16.44
CA LEU A 2 38.34 -47.14 -15.50
C LEU A 2 37.00 -46.53 -15.88
N ILE A 3 35.99 -46.72 -15.03
CA ILE A 3 34.71 -46.08 -15.16
C ILE A 3 34.79 -44.72 -14.44
N ARG A 4 34.81 -43.64 -15.21
CA ARG A 4 34.72 -42.28 -14.68
C ARG A 4 33.25 -41.95 -14.46
N LEU A 5 32.85 -41.90 -13.20
CA LEU A 5 31.55 -41.31 -12.78
C LEU A 5 31.67 -39.79 -12.81
N LEU A 6 31.01 -39.18 -13.79
CA LEU A 6 30.77 -37.76 -13.84
C LEU A 6 29.58 -37.44 -12.94
N ALA A 7 29.83 -36.87 -11.78
CA ALA A 7 28.79 -36.30 -10.92
C ALA A 7 28.41 -34.93 -11.48
N SER A 8 27.28 -34.85 -12.16
CA SER A 8 26.68 -33.60 -12.57
C SER A 8 26.02 -32.92 -11.36
N SER A 9 26.69 -31.91 -10.83
CA SER A 9 26.17 -31.08 -9.78
C SER A 9 25.11 -30.16 -10.40
N LEU A 10 23.83 -30.46 -10.17
CA LEU A 10 22.71 -29.62 -10.58
C LEU A 10 22.58 -28.48 -9.55
N LEU A 11 23.13 -27.32 -9.91
CA LEU A 11 23.03 -26.12 -9.11
C LEU A 11 21.57 -25.58 -9.27
N ALA A 12 20.72 -25.91 -8.32
CA ALA A 12 19.38 -25.35 -8.25
C ALA A 12 19.48 -23.87 -7.90
N PHE A 13 19.32 -23.01 -8.90
CA PHE A 13 19.15 -21.58 -8.71
C PHE A 13 17.78 -21.35 -8.07
N ALA A 14 17.76 -21.16 -6.76
CA ALA A 14 16.58 -20.70 -6.06
C ALA A 14 16.35 -19.24 -6.47
N CYS A 15 15.48 -19.04 -7.45
CA CYS A 15 14.94 -17.72 -7.73
C CYS A 15 14.14 -17.28 -6.51
N SER A 16 14.74 -16.43 -5.69
CA SER A 16 14.02 -15.68 -4.66
C SER A 16 13.09 -14.72 -5.38
N ASN A 17 11.84 -15.13 -5.59
CA ASN A 17 10.80 -14.24 -6.02
C ASN A 17 10.61 -13.21 -4.89
N SER A 18 11.17 -12.03 -5.05
CA SER A 18 10.74 -10.86 -4.31
C SER A 18 9.29 -10.58 -4.68
N PHE A 19 8.37 -11.17 -3.94
CA PHE A 19 6.98 -10.77 -4.08
C PHE A 19 6.87 -9.32 -3.62
N ALA A 20 6.79 -8.39 -4.57
CA ALA A 20 6.18 -7.10 -4.28
C ALA A 20 4.84 -7.43 -3.63
N HIS A 21 4.59 -6.92 -2.42
CA HIS A 21 3.39 -7.25 -1.66
C HIS A 21 2.17 -6.70 -2.39
N GLU A 22 1.50 -7.56 -3.12
CA GLU A 22 0.25 -7.28 -3.82
C GLU A 22 -0.87 -8.09 -3.18
N TYR A 23 -2.03 -7.46 -3.07
CA TYR A 23 -3.23 -8.05 -2.49
C TYR A 23 -4.36 -7.98 -3.50
N THR A 24 -5.17 -9.02 -3.55
CA THR A 24 -6.31 -9.09 -4.47
C THR A 24 -7.61 -9.27 -3.69
N VAL A 25 -8.61 -8.50 -4.03
CA VAL A 25 -9.99 -8.66 -3.55
C VAL A 25 -10.95 -8.38 -4.70
N GLY A 26 -11.77 -9.38 -5.08
CA GLY A 26 -12.60 -9.28 -6.27
C GLY A 26 -11.76 -8.96 -7.51
N GLU A 27 -12.14 -7.91 -8.22
CA GLU A 27 -11.43 -7.42 -9.42
C GLU A 27 -10.37 -6.36 -9.09
N LEU A 28 -10.12 -6.08 -7.81
CA LEU A 28 -9.17 -5.07 -7.38
C LEU A 28 -7.84 -5.70 -6.98
N GLN A 29 -6.76 -5.02 -7.34
CA GLN A 29 -5.40 -5.34 -6.93
C GLN A 29 -4.81 -4.15 -6.18
N ILE A 30 -4.38 -4.38 -4.94
CA ILE A 30 -3.74 -3.36 -4.11
C ILE A 30 -2.24 -3.60 -4.13
N ALA A 31 -1.50 -2.60 -4.60
CA ALA A 31 -0.05 -2.67 -4.78
C ALA A 31 0.68 -1.75 -3.80
N HIS A 32 1.79 -2.22 -3.28
CA HIS A 32 2.76 -1.49 -2.49
C HIS A 32 2.18 -0.67 -1.31
N PRO A 33 1.44 -1.27 -0.37
CA PRO A 33 1.04 -0.55 0.82
C PRO A 33 2.26 -0.15 1.66
N TRP A 34 2.42 1.15 1.90
CA TRP A 34 3.54 1.66 2.66
C TRP A 34 3.15 2.89 3.49
N SER A 35 3.98 3.20 4.48
CA SER A 35 3.87 4.38 5.32
C SER A 35 5.27 4.92 5.57
N ARG A 36 5.39 6.23 5.76
CA ARG A 36 6.68 6.83 6.09
C ARG A 36 6.95 6.72 7.59
N ALA A 37 8.17 6.36 7.95
CA ALA A 37 8.65 6.43 9.31
C ALA A 37 8.57 7.86 9.85
N LEU A 38 8.21 8.01 11.10
CA LEU A 38 8.00 9.30 11.76
C LEU A 38 8.78 9.35 13.08
N PRO A 39 9.03 10.57 13.60
CA PRO A 39 9.60 10.72 14.95
C PRO A 39 8.74 10.01 16.00
N PRO A 40 9.35 9.51 17.10
CA PRO A 40 8.64 8.70 18.10
C PRO A 40 7.45 9.37 18.79
N ASN A 41 7.42 10.69 18.78
CA ASN A 41 6.33 11.49 19.37
C ASN A 41 5.22 11.89 18.39
N ALA A 42 5.29 11.45 17.13
CA ALA A 42 4.24 11.72 16.16
C ALA A 42 2.95 11.00 16.55
N VAL A 43 1.84 11.71 16.53
CA VAL A 43 0.50 11.18 16.87
C VAL A 43 -0.36 10.93 15.62
N THR A 44 0.09 11.41 14.47
CA THR A 44 -0.60 11.30 13.19
C THR A 44 0.36 10.80 12.12
N GLY A 45 -0.09 9.89 11.27
CA GLY A 45 0.67 9.35 10.15
C GLY A 45 -0.18 9.23 8.91
N ALA A 46 0.37 8.64 7.87
CA ALA A 46 -0.34 8.40 6.62
C ALA A 46 0.05 7.05 6.01
N ALA A 47 -0.87 6.46 5.27
CA ALA A 47 -0.63 5.26 4.49
C ALA A 47 -0.93 5.52 3.01
N TYR A 48 -0.16 4.86 2.17
CA TYR A 48 -0.19 5.01 0.71
C TYR A 48 -0.22 3.64 0.03
N PHE A 49 -0.88 3.58 -1.11
CA PHE A 49 -0.98 2.38 -1.95
C PHE A 49 -1.57 2.76 -3.30
N VAL A 50 -1.55 1.81 -4.24
CA VAL A 50 -2.24 1.96 -5.52
C VAL A 50 -3.28 0.86 -5.63
N VAL A 51 -4.50 1.21 -6.04
CA VAL A 51 -5.56 0.24 -6.32
C VAL A 51 -5.80 0.20 -7.82
N HIS A 52 -5.59 -0.97 -8.43
CA HIS A 52 -5.90 -1.23 -9.83
C HIS A 52 -7.24 -1.96 -9.91
N ASN A 53 -8.14 -1.48 -10.76
CA ASN A 53 -9.42 -2.13 -11.04
C ASN A 53 -9.34 -2.85 -12.39
N GLN A 54 -9.23 -4.17 -12.34
CA GLN A 54 -9.18 -5.02 -13.54
C GLN A 54 -10.57 -5.40 -14.05
N GLY A 55 -11.61 -4.97 -13.36
CA GLY A 55 -13.00 -5.24 -13.71
C GLY A 55 -13.57 -4.29 -14.76
N LYS A 56 -14.83 -4.51 -15.10
CA LYS A 56 -15.58 -3.74 -16.08
C LYS A 56 -16.51 -2.69 -15.48
N THR A 57 -16.56 -2.62 -14.16
CA THR A 57 -17.37 -1.66 -13.40
C THR A 57 -16.53 -0.89 -12.41
N GLU A 58 -16.88 0.37 -12.18
CA GLU A 58 -16.24 1.18 -11.14
C GLU A 58 -16.47 0.59 -9.74
N ASP A 59 -15.48 0.67 -8.88
CA ASP A 59 -15.59 0.43 -7.45
C ASP A 59 -15.19 1.69 -6.67
N ARG A 60 -15.38 1.71 -5.38
CA ARG A 60 -15.03 2.85 -4.52
C ARG A 60 -14.40 2.39 -3.22
N LEU A 61 -13.34 3.07 -2.80
CA LEU A 61 -12.82 2.93 -1.44
C LEU A 61 -13.68 3.79 -0.51
N LEU A 62 -14.30 3.15 0.48
CA LEU A 62 -15.20 3.81 1.45
C LEU A 62 -14.51 4.18 2.74
N GLY A 63 -13.45 3.49 3.11
CA GLY A 63 -12.75 3.74 4.36
C GLY A 63 -11.69 2.69 4.67
N ALA A 64 -11.09 2.82 5.84
CA ALA A 64 -10.06 1.92 6.32
C ALA A 64 -10.04 1.86 7.85
N GLN A 65 -9.46 0.80 8.38
CA GLN A 65 -9.27 0.57 9.81
C GLN A 65 -7.91 -0.09 10.05
N THR A 66 -7.28 0.25 11.15
CA THR A 66 -6.05 -0.39 11.60
C THR A 66 -5.94 -0.35 13.13
N PRO A 67 -5.44 -1.42 13.78
CA PRO A 67 -5.15 -1.37 15.21
C PRO A 67 -3.98 -0.43 15.55
N ARG A 68 -3.20 0.02 14.54
CA ARG A 68 -2.09 0.95 14.73
C ARG A 68 -2.54 2.39 15.03
N ALA A 69 -3.79 2.75 14.71
CA ALA A 69 -4.34 4.09 14.90
C ALA A 69 -5.77 4.02 15.45
N THR A 70 -6.18 5.06 16.14
CA THR A 70 -7.56 5.17 16.64
C THR A 70 -8.56 5.32 15.51
N LYS A 71 -8.16 6.04 14.44
CA LYS A 71 -9.03 6.35 13.30
C LYS A 71 -8.21 6.51 12.02
N ALA A 72 -8.76 6.06 10.89
CA ALA A 72 -8.23 6.32 9.57
C ALA A 72 -9.28 7.04 8.72
N GLU A 73 -8.86 8.05 7.99
CA GLU A 73 -9.71 8.84 7.10
C GLU A 73 -9.06 8.99 5.73
N ILE A 74 -9.90 9.08 4.69
CA ILE A 74 -9.43 9.38 3.34
C ILE A 74 -9.30 10.89 3.22
N HIS A 75 -8.13 11.38 2.84
CA HIS A 75 -7.84 12.79 2.59
C HIS A 75 -7.22 12.96 1.22
N THR A 76 -7.34 14.18 0.68
CA THR A 76 -6.64 14.62 -0.52
C THR A 76 -6.04 16.00 -0.30
N MET A 77 -5.05 16.34 -1.14
CA MET A 77 -4.48 17.69 -1.16
C MET A 77 -5.10 18.49 -2.31
N LEU A 78 -5.66 19.65 -1.99
CA LEU A 78 -6.17 20.60 -2.98
C LEU A 78 -5.22 21.78 -3.08
N GLN A 79 -4.92 22.19 -4.30
CA GLN A 79 -4.19 23.42 -4.56
C GLN A 79 -5.20 24.55 -4.83
N LEU A 80 -5.19 25.54 -3.95
CA LEU A 80 -6.03 26.76 -4.05
C LEU A 80 -5.09 27.94 -4.26
N GLY A 81 -4.81 28.27 -5.54
CA GLY A 81 -3.79 29.24 -5.86
C GLY A 81 -2.41 28.78 -5.43
N GLU A 82 -1.73 29.52 -4.56
CA GLU A 82 -0.42 29.14 -4.00
C GLU A 82 -0.50 28.36 -2.69
N VAL A 83 -1.72 28.07 -2.20
CA VAL A 83 -1.95 27.36 -0.93
C VAL A 83 -2.38 25.93 -1.20
N MET A 84 -1.72 24.99 -0.54
CA MET A 84 -2.12 23.58 -0.48
C MET A 84 -2.99 23.35 0.75
N LYS A 85 -4.19 22.81 0.54
CA LYS A 85 -5.14 22.50 1.61
C LYS A 85 -5.50 21.02 1.61
N MET A 86 -5.45 20.40 2.79
CA MET A 86 -5.92 19.04 2.99
C MET A 86 -7.46 19.04 3.11
N GLN A 87 -8.10 18.09 2.44
CA GLN A 87 -9.55 17.91 2.48
C GLN A 87 -9.89 16.45 2.75
N LYS A 88 -10.84 16.22 3.68
CA LYS A 88 -11.41 14.90 3.90
C LYS A 88 -12.34 14.53 2.75
N LEU A 89 -12.26 13.28 2.31
CA LEU A 89 -13.15 12.67 1.32
C LEU A 89 -13.97 11.56 1.95
N ASP A 90 -15.24 11.42 1.55
CA ASP A 90 -16.08 10.30 1.99
C ASP A 90 -15.72 9.00 1.27
N SER A 91 -15.24 9.09 0.04
CA SER A 91 -14.83 7.94 -0.76
C SER A 91 -13.93 8.37 -1.91
N VAL A 92 -13.24 7.39 -2.51
CA VAL A 92 -12.47 7.58 -3.74
C VAL A 92 -12.88 6.53 -4.75
N GLY A 93 -13.28 6.97 -5.96
CA GLY A 93 -13.65 6.09 -7.07
C GLY A 93 -12.42 5.44 -7.70
N ILE A 94 -12.60 4.18 -8.11
CA ILE A 94 -11.60 3.42 -8.85
C ILE A 94 -12.25 3.03 -10.16
N PRO A 95 -11.95 3.74 -11.28
CA PRO A 95 -12.61 3.50 -12.57
C PRO A 95 -12.39 2.07 -13.08
N ALA A 96 -13.35 1.54 -13.82
CA ALA A 96 -13.20 0.27 -14.52
C ALA A 96 -11.96 0.31 -15.42
N GLY A 97 -11.08 -0.69 -15.31
CA GLY A 97 -9.84 -0.75 -16.08
C GLY A 97 -8.81 0.32 -15.72
N GLY A 98 -9.06 1.11 -14.67
CA GLY A 98 -8.21 2.19 -14.21
C GLY A 98 -7.61 1.95 -12.83
N GLU A 99 -7.14 3.04 -12.22
CA GLU A 99 -6.51 2.98 -10.91
C GLU A 99 -6.87 4.19 -10.04
N ALA A 100 -6.71 4.02 -8.74
CA ALA A 100 -6.68 5.10 -7.77
C ALA A 100 -5.32 5.07 -7.06
N LYS A 101 -4.57 6.15 -7.15
CA LYS A 101 -3.23 6.27 -6.56
C LYS A 101 -3.29 7.09 -5.27
N PHE A 102 -2.79 6.48 -4.18
CA PHE A 102 -2.58 7.14 -2.90
C PHE A 102 -1.08 7.33 -2.71
N ALA A 103 -0.65 8.59 -2.71
CA ALA A 103 0.76 8.97 -2.67
C ALA A 103 0.95 10.32 -1.96
N PRO A 104 2.17 10.60 -1.44
CA PRO A 104 2.45 11.91 -0.86
C PRO A 104 2.12 13.05 -1.84
N GLY A 105 1.45 14.09 -1.33
CA GLY A 105 0.99 15.22 -2.15
C GLY A 105 -0.34 15.02 -2.87
N GLY A 106 -0.93 13.83 -2.79
CA GLY A 106 -2.23 13.50 -3.39
C GLY A 106 -3.18 12.89 -2.37
N ASN A 107 -3.93 11.88 -2.81
CA ASN A 107 -4.78 11.10 -1.91
C ASN A 107 -3.94 10.32 -0.92
N HIS A 108 -4.42 10.21 0.32
CA HIS A 108 -3.76 9.43 1.36
C HIS A 108 -4.78 8.98 2.41
N LEU A 109 -4.44 7.92 3.13
CA LEU A 109 -5.13 7.57 4.36
C LEU A 109 -4.43 8.28 5.52
N MET A 110 -5.12 9.19 6.18
CA MET A 110 -4.64 9.85 7.37
C MET A 110 -4.94 8.98 8.58
N LEU A 111 -3.89 8.66 9.35
CA LEU A 111 -3.97 7.84 10.55
C LEU A 111 -3.91 8.74 11.77
N PHE A 112 -4.99 8.81 12.56
CA PHE A 112 -5.08 9.62 13.76
C PHE A 112 -4.93 8.77 15.01
N GLY A 113 -4.27 9.31 16.01
CA GLY A 113 -4.09 8.62 17.27
C GLY A 113 -3.23 7.37 17.14
N LEU A 114 -1.99 7.52 16.66
CA LEU A 114 -1.05 6.41 16.54
C LEU A 114 -0.83 5.73 17.89
N GLN A 115 -1.02 4.41 17.96
CA GLN A 115 -0.87 3.59 19.16
C GLN A 115 0.58 3.18 19.45
N LYS A 116 1.41 3.23 18.39
CA LYS A 116 2.85 2.97 18.44
C LYS A 116 3.54 3.86 17.42
N PRO A 117 4.83 4.21 17.62
CA PRO A 117 5.62 4.91 16.63
C PRO A 117 5.69 4.15 15.31
N LEU A 118 5.78 4.89 14.21
CA LEU A 118 6.02 4.32 12.87
C LEU A 118 7.52 4.23 12.64
N VAL A 119 8.08 3.05 12.93
CA VAL A 119 9.51 2.76 12.86
C VAL A 119 9.84 2.06 11.55
N ALA A 120 10.84 2.57 10.81
CA ALA A 120 11.28 1.97 9.54
C ALA A 120 11.64 0.49 9.70
N GLY A 121 11.18 -0.33 8.77
CA GLY A 121 11.37 -1.78 8.77
C GLY A 121 10.26 -2.56 9.47
N GLU A 122 9.43 -1.93 10.28
CA GLU A 122 8.25 -2.54 10.87
C GLU A 122 7.07 -2.54 9.89
N ARG A 123 6.03 -3.29 10.26
CA ARG A 123 4.80 -3.45 9.46
C ARG A 123 3.59 -3.38 10.38
N PHE A 124 2.44 -3.06 9.79
CA PHE A 124 1.16 -3.11 10.51
C PHE A 124 0.01 -3.48 9.56
N PRO A 125 -1.03 -4.15 10.06
CA PRO A 125 -2.19 -4.50 9.27
C PRO A 125 -3.08 -3.28 9.03
N LEU A 126 -3.64 -3.20 7.83
CA LEU A 126 -4.60 -2.18 7.43
C LEU A 126 -5.75 -2.87 6.70
N THR A 127 -6.97 -2.68 7.17
CA THR A 127 -8.18 -3.18 6.49
C THR A 127 -8.76 -2.08 5.63
N LEU A 128 -8.86 -2.33 4.33
CA LEU A 128 -9.51 -1.46 3.35
C LEU A 128 -10.94 -1.95 3.12
N GLU A 129 -11.89 -1.02 3.00
CA GLU A 129 -13.27 -1.33 2.72
C GLU A 129 -13.70 -0.72 1.39
N PHE A 130 -14.07 -1.59 0.45
CA PHE A 130 -14.55 -1.21 -0.87
C PHE A 130 -16.06 -1.45 -0.98
N GLU A 131 -16.73 -0.62 -1.77
CA GLU A 131 -18.19 -0.68 -1.94
C GLU A 131 -18.64 -2.01 -2.54
N LYS A 132 -17.98 -2.49 -3.60
CA LYS A 132 -18.33 -3.74 -4.29
C LYS A 132 -17.48 -4.91 -3.88
N ALA A 133 -16.16 -4.75 -3.87
CA ALA A 133 -15.24 -5.83 -3.56
C ALA A 133 -15.24 -6.23 -2.08
N GLY A 134 -15.73 -5.36 -1.18
CA GLY A 134 -15.78 -5.64 0.25
C GLY A 134 -14.46 -5.32 0.97
N LYS A 135 -14.19 -6.04 2.05
CA LYS A 135 -13.03 -5.79 2.91
C LYS A 135 -11.85 -6.65 2.52
N VAL A 136 -10.67 -6.07 2.60
CA VAL A 136 -9.39 -6.77 2.45
C VAL A 136 -8.39 -6.25 3.47
N GLU A 137 -7.68 -7.14 4.13
CA GLU A 137 -6.55 -6.79 4.99
C GLU A 137 -5.26 -6.82 4.19
N VAL A 138 -4.52 -5.73 4.25
CA VAL A 138 -3.19 -5.59 3.65
C VAL A 138 -2.17 -5.31 4.75
N GLU A 139 -0.91 -5.61 4.49
CA GLU A 139 0.19 -5.30 5.39
C GLU A 139 0.95 -4.08 4.88
N VAL A 140 0.97 -3.02 5.68
CA VAL A 140 1.68 -1.78 5.37
C VAL A 140 3.12 -1.87 5.85
N VAL A 141 4.07 -1.64 4.97
CA VAL A 141 5.49 -1.57 5.29
C VAL A 141 5.85 -0.14 5.67
N ILE A 142 6.53 0.04 6.79
CA ILE A 142 7.02 1.35 7.22
C ILE A 142 8.42 1.56 6.66
N GLU A 143 8.58 2.62 5.86
CA GLU A 143 9.80 2.93 5.15
C GLU A 143 10.40 4.27 5.59
N ALA A 144 11.73 4.36 5.57
CA ALA A 144 12.45 5.58 5.97
C ALA A 144 12.19 6.74 4.98
N SER A 145 12.00 6.42 3.71
CA SER A 145 11.68 7.37 2.63
C SER A 145 10.65 6.77 1.69
N ALA A 146 10.08 7.60 0.82
CA ALA A 146 9.18 7.09 -0.20
C ALA A 146 9.89 6.04 -1.08
N PRO A 147 9.22 4.93 -1.44
CA PRO A 147 9.77 3.96 -2.38
C PRO A 147 10.09 4.63 -3.72
N ASP A 148 11.18 4.20 -4.34
CA ASP A 148 11.53 4.69 -5.68
C ASP A 148 10.49 4.20 -6.68
N GLU A 149 9.85 5.12 -7.39
CA GLU A 149 8.85 4.79 -8.42
C GLU A 149 9.44 3.99 -9.59
N HIS A 150 10.77 3.90 -9.67
CA HIS A 150 11.49 3.20 -10.73
C HIS A 150 11.93 1.78 -10.37
N ALA A 151 11.67 1.30 -9.16
CA ALA A 151 12.05 -0.05 -8.73
C ALA A 151 11.14 -1.17 -9.27
N GLY A 152 10.22 -0.84 -10.18
CA GLY A 152 9.18 -1.75 -10.69
C GLY A 152 9.33 -2.15 -12.17
N HIS A 153 10.52 -2.12 -12.74
CA HIS A 153 10.74 -2.55 -14.13
C HIS A 153 11.49 -3.86 -14.19
#